data_4e9a27ac3c518d68995de70a94ce59f6
#
_entry.id   4e9a27ac3c518d68995de70a94ce59f6
#
_cell.length_a   1.000
_cell.length_b   1.000
_cell.length_c   1.000
_cell.angle_alpha   90.00
_cell.angle_beta   90.00
_cell.angle_gamma   90.00
#
_symmetry.space_group_name_H-M   'P 1'
#
loop_
_entity.id
_entity.type
_entity.pdbx_description
1 polymer ?
#
loop_
_entity_poly.entity_id
_entity_poly.type
_entity_poly.pdbx_seq_one_letter_code
_entity_poly.pdbx_strand_id
1 'polypeptide(L)'
;MRRELPDHLEINWMSISDDLLKKEDLRSHLFRETWQNLIPEVFRDVPTYYDKGNAVASLGNCSRWSNTFATAIHRHLPHGACVLDVCSGTHDIPLRLLAIDPTLQIYAVDRSEHMIAEGQRRARERNLTIHARVCDAHVLPFPDNLFDAVTLQFASRHLEIIRAFKEIYRVLKPGGIFCHNDMLRPASRVVELPYLVYLRFSVWFTAMIFGSSTESKKCVGYFANAIRHFYTPCELAVLLEGVGFASIESCVFLTGVLTYHISRKPKI
;
A
#
# COMPACT_ATOMS: atom_id res chain seq x y z
N MET A 1 3.30 26.77 13.49
CA MET A 1 1.89 26.92 13.82
C MET A 1 1.29 25.51 13.77
N ARG A 2 1.15 24.84 14.90
CA ARG A 2 0.53 23.51 15.00
C ARG A 2 -0.98 23.72 14.82
N ARG A 3 -1.56 23.21 13.73
CA ARG A 3 -3.00 23.07 13.62
C ARG A 3 -3.40 21.89 14.49
N GLU A 4 -4.04 22.17 15.59
CA GLU A 4 -4.79 21.18 16.37
C GLU A 4 -5.90 20.62 15.47
N LEU A 5 -6.01 19.29 15.43
CA LEU A 5 -7.08 18.59 14.73
C LEU A 5 -8.39 18.86 15.47
N PRO A 6 -9.51 19.06 14.77
CA PRO A 6 -10.79 19.29 15.44
C PRO A 6 -11.26 18.05 16.20
N ASP A 7 -11.68 18.24 17.44
CA ASP A 7 -12.11 17.27 18.46
C ASP A 7 -13.42 16.49 18.14
N HIS A 8 -13.90 16.50 16.91
CA HIS A 8 -15.27 16.03 16.59
C HIS A 8 -15.38 14.66 15.94
N LEU A 9 -14.32 13.88 15.93
CA LEU A 9 -14.39 12.45 15.60
C LEU A 9 -13.80 11.64 16.76
N GLU A 10 -14.55 11.50 17.84
CA GLU A 10 -14.38 10.38 18.76
C GLU A 10 -14.75 9.07 18.04
N ILE A 11 -13.95 8.71 17.03
CA ILE A 11 -13.92 7.34 16.56
C ILE A 11 -13.39 6.54 17.73
N ASN A 12 -14.15 5.55 18.12
CA ASN A 12 -13.90 4.73 19.31
C ASN A 12 -12.56 3.97 19.17
N TRP A 13 -11.44 4.65 19.41
CA TRP A 13 -10.07 4.13 19.38
C TRP A 13 -9.85 2.96 20.35
N MET A 14 -10.84 2.65 21.19
CA MET A 14 -10.83 1.58 22.17
C MET A 14 -10.90 0.17 21.58
N SER A 15 -11.01 0.01 20.25
CA SER A 15 -11.15 -1.31 19.64
C SER A 15 -9.85 -1.93 19.12
N ILE A 16 -8.75 -1.15 18.94
CA ILE A 16 -7.46 -1.73 18.61
C ILE A 16 -6.86 -2.31 19.90
N SER A 17 -6.58 -3.62 19.88
CA SER A 17 -6.00 -4.28 21.04
C SER A 17 -4.63 -3.70 21.41
N ASP A 18 -4.31 -3.67 22.70
CA ASP A 18 -3.02 -3.21 23.22
C ASP A 18 -1.84 -3.93 22.57
N ASP A 19 -2.00 -5.19 22.19
CA ASP A 19 -0.96 -5.98 21.54
C ASP A 19 -0.67 -5.48 20.12
N LEU A 20 -1.69 -5.06 19.36
CA LEU A 20 -1.49 -4.46 18.04
C LEU A 20 -0.88 -3.06 18.13
N LEU A 21 -1.25 -2.27 19.14
CA LEU A 21 -0.62 -0.97 19.41
C LEU A 21 0.86 -1.14 19.77
N LYS A 22 1.20 -2.03 20.69
CA LYS A 22 2.59 -2.36 21.03
C LYS A 22 3.39 -2.84 19.83
N LYS A 23 2.76 -3.63 18.96
CA LYS A 23 3.39 -4.10 17.73
C LYS A 23 3.69 -2.96 16.76
N GLU A 24 2.78 -1.98 16.62
CA GLU A 24 3.01 -0.80 15.79
C GLU A 24 4.11 0.09 16.35
N ASP A 25 4.14 0.29 17.67
CA ASP A 25 5.20 1.04 18.36
C ASP A 25 6.57 0.36 18.13
N LEU A 26 6.64 -0.96 18.27
CA LEU A 26 7.86 -1.73 17.99
C LEU A 26 8.30 -1.56 16.53
N ARG A 27 7.38 -1.66 15.55
CA ARG A 27 7.68 -1.45 14.14
C ARG A 27 8.21 -0.03 13.89
N SER A 28 7.54 0.96 14.45
CA SER A 28 7.96 2.36 14.35
C SER A 28 9.34 2.58 14.96
N HIS A 29 9.62 1.97 16.11
CA HIS A 29 10.94 2.05 16.73
C HIS A 29 12.04 1.40 15.87
N LEU A 30 11.76 0.22 15.32
CA LEU A 30 12.74 -0.54 14.53
C LEU A 30 13.02 0.06 13.15
N PHE A 31 12.03 0.69 12.53
CA PHE A 31 12.10 0.99 11.09
C PHE A 31 11.91 2.47 10.73
N ARG A 32 11.57 3.37 11.66
CA ARG A 32 11.32 4.79 11.37
C ARG A 32 12.47 5.45 10.62
N GLU A 33 13.69 5.26 11.07
CA GLU A 33 14.87 5.81 10.41
C GLU A 33 15.04 5.24 8.99
N THR A 34 14.82 3.93 8.82
CA THR A 34 14.84 3.27 7.52
C THR A 34 13.76 3.83 6.59
N TRP A 35 12.55 4.05 7.10
CA TRP A 35 11.44 4.62 6.32
C TRP A 35 11.70 6.07 5.90
N GLN A 36 12.39 6.83 6.74
CA GLN A 36 12.69 8.24 6.47
C GLN A 36 13.89 8.44 5.55
N ASN A 37 14.90 7.61 5.64
CA ASN A 37 16.20 7.80 4.99
C ASN A 37 16.46 6.79 3.87
N LEU A 38 16.41 5.50 4.14
CA LEU A 38 16.83 4.46 3.20
C LEU A 38 15.76 4.18 2.12
N ILE A 39 14.49 4.10 2.51
CA ILE A 39 13.40 3.79 1.57
C ILE A 39 13.24 4.87 0.49
N PRO A 40 13.29 6.18 0.78
CA PRO A 40 13.29 7.22 -0.26
C PRO A 40 14.45 7.09 -1.25
N GLU A 41 15.66 6.74 -0.77
CA GLU A 41 16.82 6.53 -1.64
C GLU A 41 16.60 5.36 -2.60
N VAL A 42 16.06 4.24 -2.10
CA VAL A 42 15.74 3.08 -2.93
C VAL A 42 14.72 3.44 -4.01
N PHE A 43 13.63 4.11 -3.65
CA PHE A 43 12.60 4.51 -4.61
C PHE A 43 12.99 5.69 -5.50
N ARG A 44 14.14 6.30 -5.29
CA ARG A 44 14.79 7.19 -6.25
C ARG A 44 15.56 6.41 -7.33
N ASP A 45 16.17 5.29 -6.95
CA ASP A 45 17.03 4.47 -7.83
C ASP A 45 16.25 3.52 -8.76
N VAL A 46 15.15 2.95 -8.29
CA VAL A 46 14.50 1.80 -8.94
C VAL A 46 13.36 2.10 -9.94
N PRO A 47 12.83 3.32 -10.17
CA PRO A 47 11.58 3.54 -10.90
C PRO A 47 11.56 2.91 -12.29
N THR A 48 12.67 2.99 -13.04
CA THR A 48 12.77 2.52 -14.42
C THR A 48 12.71 0.99 -14.58
N TYR A 49 13.10 0.24 -13.54
CA TYR A 49 13.11 -1.21 -13.56
C TYR A 49 12.22 -1.84 -12.45
N TYR A 50 11.51 -1.03 -11.66
CA TYR A 50 10.71 -1.47 -10.52
C TYR A 50 9.76 -2.62 -10.86
N ASP A 51 8.95 -2.47 -11.91
CA ASP A 51 7.99 -3.51 -12.29
C ASP A 51 8.67 -4.76 -12.86
N LYS A 52 9.79 -4.59 -13.58
CA LYS A 52 10.60 -5.72 -14.04
C LYS A 52 11.22 -6.46 -12.84
N GLY A 53 11.69 -5.71 -11.85
CA GLY A 53 12.19 -6.25 -10.59
C GLY A 53 11.12 -7.04 -9.84
N ASN A 54 9.92 -6.49 -9.71
CA ASN A 54 8.78 -7.18 -9.12
C ASN A 54 8.36 -8.42 -9.91
N ALA A 55 8.40 -8.38 -11.25
CA ALA A 55 8.14 -9.54 -12.09
C ALA A 55 9.15 -10.66 -11.85
N VAL A 56 10.44 -10.33 -11.77
CA VAL A 56 11.50 -11.30 -11.42
C VAL A 56 11.29 -11.85 -10.02
N ALA A 57 11.11 -10.98 -9.01
CA ALA A 57 10.92 -11.37 -7.62
C ALA A 57 9.63 -12.17 -7.38
N SER A 58 8.63 -12.08 -8.23
CA SER A 58 7.36 -12.81 -8.14
C SER A 58 7.26 -13.99 -9.11
N LEU A 59 8.35 -14.35 -9.80
CA LEU A 59 8.35 -15.35 -10.85
C LEU A 59 7.25 -15.10 -11.92
N GLY A 60 7.07 -13.83 -12.30
CA GLY A 60 6.08 -13.38 -13.28
C GLY A 60 4.65 -13.20 -12.77
N ASN A 61 4.36 -13.56 -11.51
CA ASN A 61 2.99 -13.54 -10.98
C ASN A 61 2.46 -12.15 -10.56
N CYS A 62 3.33 -11.16 -10.38
CA CYS A 62 2.95 -9.82 -9.90
C CYS A 62 1.82 -9.20 -10.74
N SER A 63 1.95 -9.25 -12.08
CA SER A 63 0.93 -8.71 -12.98
C SER A 63 -0.42 -9.40 -12.85
N ARG A 64 -0.44 -10.74 -12.65
CA ARG A 64 -1.69 -11.49 -12.43
C ARG A 64 -2.35 -11.07 -11.11
N TRP A 65 -1.57 -10.91 -10.04
CA TRP A 65 -2.08 -10.48 -8.74
C TRP A 65 -2.65 -9.06 -8.80
N SER A 66 -1.93 -8.12 -9.42
CA SER A 66 -2.43 -6.74 -9.61
C SER A 66 -3.69 -6.70 -10.49
N ASN A 67 -3.80 -7.53 -11.54
CA ASN A 67 -5.02 -7.63 -12.35
C ASN A 67 -6.20 -8.16 -11.54
N THR A 68 -5.98 -9.22 -10.73
CA THR A 68 -7.02 -9.77 -9.86
C THR A 68 -7.49 -8.71 -8.85
N PHE A 69 -6.57 -7.96 -8.27
CA PHE A 69 -6.88 -6.90 -7.32
C PHE A 69 -7.63 -5.74 -8.00
N ALA A 70 -7.17 -5.23 -9.14
CA ALA A 70 -7.86 -4.18 -9.88
C ALA A 70 -9.29 -4.59 -10.30
N THR A 71 -9.47 -5.85 -10.73
CA THR A 71 -10.79 -6.39 -11.06
C THR A 71 -11.68 -6.48 -9.81
N ALA A 72 -11.14 -6.88 -8.66
CA ALA A 72 -11.88 -6.92 -7.40
C ALA A 72 -12.33 -5.51 -6.97
N ILE A 73 -11.45 -4.52 -7.07
CA ILE A 73 -11.76 -3.11 -6.79
C ILE A 73 -12.90 -2.63 -7.68
N HIS A 74 -12.76 -2.80 -9.00
CA HIS A 74 -13.73 -2.30 -9.98
C HIS A 74 -15.16 -2.80 -9.74
N ARG A 75 -15.34 -4.03 -9.25
CA ARG A 75 -16.67 -4.61 -8.95
C ARG A 75 -17.46 -3.83 -7.89
N HIS A 76 -16.78 -3.03 -7.07
CA HIS A 76 -17.38 -2.23 -6.00
C HIS A 76 -17.52 -0.75 -6.37
N LEU A 77 -16.98 -0.32 -7.52
CA LEU A 77 -16.99 1.08 -7.93
C LEU A 77 -18.24 1.43 -8.75
N PRO A 78 -18.88 2.57 -8.46
CA PRO A 78 -19.85 3.13 -9.38
C PRO A 78 -19.16 3.67 -10.64
N HIS A 79 -19.89 3.78 -11.73
CA HIS A 79 -19.42 4.42 -12.95
C HIS A 79 -18.95 5.87 -12.67
N GLY A 80 -17.79 6.25 -13.20
CA GLY A 80 -17.22 7.57 -12.98
C GLY A 80 -16.71 7.84 -11.56
N ALA A 81 -16.48 6.80 -10.76
CA ALA A 81 -15.99 6.91 -9.39
C ALA A 81 -14.70 7.71 -9.29
N CYS A 82 -14.58 8.47 -8.20
CA CYS A 82 -13.35 9.18 -7.82
C CYS A 82 -12.49 8.27 -6.94
N VAL A 83 -11.32 7.87 -7.43
CA VAL A 83 -10.42 6.90 -6.78
C VAL A 83 -9.08 7.55 -6.46
N LEU A 84 -8.59 7.36 -5.23
CA LEU A 84 -7.24 7.75 -4.81
C LEU A 84 -6.36 6.50 -4.67
N ASP A 85 -5.22 6.50 -5.33
CA ASP A 85 -4.17 5.50 -5.12
C ASP A 85 -3.05 6.08 -4.26
N VAL A 86 -2.87 5.53 -3.07
CA VAL A 86 -1.89 5.97 -2.07
C VAL A 86 -0.64 5.13 -2.18
N CYS A 87 0.54 5.77 -2.15
CA CYS A 87 1.83 5.15 -2.47
C CYS A 87 1.81 4.50 -3.86
N SER A 88 1.32 5.26 -4.83
CA SER A 88 0.98 4.81 -6.18
C SER A 88 2.19 4.32 -6.99
N GLY A 89 3.38 4.70 -6.60
CA GLY A 89 4.61 4.32 -7.30
C GLY A 89 4.53 4.65 -8.78
N THR A 90 4.71 3.64 -9.61
CA THR A 90 4.67 3.73 -11.08
C THR A 90 3.26 3.68 -11.67
N HIS A 91 2.23 3.91 -10.86
CA HIS A 91 0.79 3.91 -11.23
C HIS A 91 0.26 2.57 -11.75
N ASP A 92 0.75 1.43 -11.24
CA ASP A 92 0.31 0.11 -11.73
C ASP A 92 -1.20 -0.09 -11.56
N ILE A 93 -1.78 0.18 -10.38
CA ILE A 93 -3.22 0.04 -10.12
C ILE A 93 -4.05 1.10 -10.87
N PRO A 94 -3.72 2.40 -10.84
CA PRO A 94 -4.36 3.41 -11.67
C PRO A 94 -4.50 3.03 -13.15
N LEU A 95 -3.41 2.60 -13.76
CA LEU A 95 -3.38 2.22 -15.17
C LEU A 95 -4.27 1.01 -15.48
N ARG A 96 -4.33 0.04 -14.58
CA ARG A 96 -5.19 -1.14 -14.72
C ARG A 96 -6.67 -0.79 -14.55
N LEU A 97 -7.00 0.05 -13.57
CA LEU A 97 -8.37 0.51 -13.34
C LEU A 97 -8.88 1.30 -14.55
N LEU A 98 -8.10 2.24 -15.11
CA LEU A 98 -8.46 2.98 -16.31
C LEU A 98 -8.55 2.11 -17.57
N ALA A 99 -7.81 1.01 -17.64
CA ALA A 99 -7.95 0.04 -18.72
C ALA A 99 -9.25 -0.77 -18.64
N ILE A 100 -9.81 -0.95 -17.44
CA ILE A 100 -11.09 -1.60 -17.20
C ILE A 100 -12.25 -0.61 -17.39
N ASP A 101 -12.15 0.58 -16.80
CA ASP A 101 -13.16 1.63 -16.87
C ASP A 101 -12.51 3.01 -17.09
N PRO A 102 -12.49 3.51 -18.32
CA PRO A 102 -11.90 4.82 -18.65
C PRO A 102 -12.67 6.03 -18.07
N THR A 103 -13.83 5.82 -17.48
CA THR A 103 -14.66 6.91 -16.90
C THR A 103 -14.21 7.29 -15.50
N LEU A 104 -13.39 6.48 -14.85
CA LEU A 104 -12.89 6.72 -13.50
C LEU A 104 -12.06 8.01 -13.43
N GLN A 105 -12.23 8.75 -12.34
CA GLN A 105 -11.40 9.90 -12.01
C GLN A 105 -10.30 9.45 -11.04
N ILE A 106 -9.08 9.30 -11.54
CA ILE A 106 -7.98 8.76 -10.76
C ILE A 106 -7.05 9.84 -10.23
N TYR A 107 -6.88 9.83 -8.92
CA TYR A 107 -5.86 10.57 -8.19
C TYR A 107 -4.78 9.61 -7.71
N ALA A 108 -3.52 10.03 -7.75
CA ALA A 108 -2.38 9.22 -7.34
C ALA A 108 -1.44 10.04 -6.46
N VAL A 109 -1.01 9.47 -5.35
CA VAL A 109 -0.03 10.13 -4.48
C VAL A 109 1.10 9.18 -4.15
N ASP A 110 2.31 9.71 -4.12
CA ASP A 110 3.51 9.00 -3.66
C ASP A 110 4.50 10.00 -3.05
N ARG A 111 5.33 9.55 -2.14
CA ARG A 111 6.38 10.38 -1.55
C ARG A 111 7.55 10.59 -2.51
N SER A 112 7.78 9.65 -3.43
CA SER A 112 8.87 9.68 -4.40
C SER A 112 8.45 10.43 -5.67
N GLU A 113 9.07 11.58 -5.90
CA GLU A 113 8.88 12.34 -7.14
C GLU A 113 9.28 11.52 -8.39
N HIS A 114 10.34 10.72 -8.28
CA HIS A 114 10.82 9.87 -9.37
C HIS A 114 9.80 8.77 -9.75
N MET A 115 9.14 8.17 -8.75
CA MET A 115 8.08 7.19 -8.97
C MET A 115 6.86 7.86 -9.63
N ILE A 116 6.44 9.02 -9.15
CA ILE A 116 5.37 9.82 -9.78
C ILE A 116 5.72 10.17 -11.22
N ALA A 117 6.95 10.63 -11.49
CA ALA A 117 7.38 10.99 -12.85
C ALA A 117 7.32 9.79 -13.81
N GLU A 118 7.75 8.62 -13.37
CA GLU A 118 7.66 7.38 -14.16
C GLU A 118 6.19 6.97 -14.38
N GLY A 119 5.34 7.02 -13.36
CA GLY A 119 3.91 6.75 -13.47
C GLY A 119 3.23 7.68 -14.47
N GLN A 120 3.52 8.98 -14.41
CA GLN A 120 3.01 9.98 -15.34
C GLN A 120 3.51 9.77 -16.78
N ARG A 121 4.77 9.35 -16.96
CA ARG A 121 5.29 8.96 -18.28
C ARG A 121 4.46 7.83 -18.88
N ARG A 122 4.19 6.78 -18.11
CA ARG A 122 3.38 5.62 -18.53
C ARG A 122 1.93 5.96 -18.82
N ALA A 123 1.33 6.89 -18.06
CA ALA A 123 -0.02 7.37 -18.31
C ALA A 123 -0.09 8.12 -19.65
N ARG A 124 0.87 9.03 -19.91
CA ARG A 124 0.96 9.76 -21.18
C ARG A 124 1.12 8.84 -22.39
N GLU A 125 1.96 7.81 -22.29
CA GLU A 125 2.17 6.82 -23.37
C GLU A 125 0.88 6.06 -23.74
N ARG A 126 -0.09 5.99 -22.82
CA ARG A 126 -1.39 5.34 -23.01
C ARG A 126 -2.53 6.32 -23.26
N ASN A 127 -2.23 7.62 -23.38
CA ASN A 127 -3.23 8.69 -23.48
C ASN A 127 -4.24 8.68 -22.32
N LEU A 128 -3.77 8.35 -21.09
CA LEU A 128 -4.58 8.32 -19.88
C LEU A 128 -4.27 9.52 -18.99
N THR A 129 -5.30 10.04 -18.34
CA THR A 129 -5.18 11.14 -17.37
C THR A 129 -5.21 10.62 -15.95
N ILE A 130 -4.15 10.89 -15.18
CA ILE A 130 -4.03 10.59 -13.75
C ILE A 130 -3.60 11.88 -13.04
N HIS A 131 -4.36 12.32 -12.04
CA HIS A 131 -4.04 13.49 -11.23
C HIS A 131 -3.04 13.12 -10.15
N ALA A 132 -1.74 13.25 -10.45
CA ALA A 132 -0.69 12.81 -9.55
C ALA A 132 -0.09 13.96 -8.72
N ARG A 133 0.25 13.67 -7.46
CA ARG A 133 0.87 14.63 -6.54
C ARG A 133 1.88 13.95 -5.62
N VAL A 134 3.00 14.64 -5.38
CA VAL A 134 3.98 14.21 -4.37
C VAL A 134 3.48 14.59 -2.98
N CYS A 135 3.26 13.61 -2.11
CA CYS A 135 2.92 13.85 -0.70
C CYS A 135 3.20 12.63 0.19
N ASP A 136 3.14 12.87 1.50
CA ASP A 136 3.24 11.81 2.51
C ASP A 136 1.85 11.18 2.74
N ALA A 137 1.78 9.84 2.73
CA ALA A 137 0.56 9.08 3.01
C ALA A 137 -0.03 9.32 4.42
N HIS A 138 0.78 9.85 5.34
CA HIS A 138 0.37 10.17 6.71
C HIS A 138 -0.30 11.55 6.85
N VAL A 139 -0.30 12.37 5.76
CA VAL A 139 -0.96 13.69 5.71
C VAL A 139 -1.43 13.93 4.28
N LEU A 140 -2.60 13.40 3.94
CA LEU A 140 -3.15 13.51 2.60
C LEU A 140 -3.70 14.92 2.35
N PRO A 141 -3.29 15.59 1.25
CA PRO A 141 -3.66 16.97 0.98
C PRO A 141 -5.04 17.08 0.29
N PHE A 142 -6.01 16.33 0.80
CA PHE A 142 -7.37 16.28 0.30
C PHE A 142 -8.38 16.55 1.42
N PRO A 143 -9.55 17.12 1.11
CA PRO A 143 -10.62 17.28 2.10
C PRO A 143 -11.20 15.93 2.53
N ASP A 144 -11.93 15.94 3.63
CA ASP A 144 -12.67 14.80 4.13
C ASP A 144 -13.74 14.37 3.13
N ASN A 145 -14.03 13.07 3.07
CA ASN A 145 -15.16 12.51 2.33
C ASN A 145 -15.16 12.84 0.81
N LEU A 146 -13.99 12.81 0.19
CA LEU A 146 -13.85 13.14 -1.25
C LEU A 146 -13.93 11.90 -2.15
N PHE A 147 -13.35 10.77 -1.75
CA PHE A 147 -13.14 9.63 -2.63
C PHE A 147 -14.16 8.52 -2.42
N ASP A 148 -14.60 7.91 -3.53
CA ASP A 148 -15.44 6.72 -3.52
C ASP A 148 -14.65 5.47 -3.15
N ALA A 149 -13.36 5.44 -3.55
CA ALA A 149 -12.43 4.40 -3.15
C ALA A 149 -11.03 4.95 -2.91
N VAL A 150 -10.28 4.29 -2.02
CA VAL A 150 -8.85 4.47 -1.86
C VAL A 150 -8.16 3.12 -2.01
N THR A 151 -7.04 3.10 -2.74
CA THR A 151 -6.22 1.90 -2.94
C THR A 151 -4.84 2.10 -2.33
N LEU A 152 -4.24 1.02 -1.81
CA LEU A 152 -2.88 0.97 -1.30
C LEU A 152 -2.30 -0.40 -1.60
N GLN A 153 -1.27 -0.45 -2.46
CA GLN A 153 -0.64 -1.70 -2.85
C GLN A 153 0.86 -1.71 -2.55
N PHE A 154 1.35 -2.79 -1.93
CA PHE A 154 2.77 -3.11 -1.69
C PHE A 154 3.59 -2.06 -0.93
N ALA A 155 2.94 -1.20 -0.14
CA ALA A 155 3.61 -0.11 0.55
C ALA A 155 3.38 -0.06 2.07
N SER A 156 2.33 -0.68 2.58
CA SER A 156 1.90 -0.52 3.98
C SER A 156 2.96 -0.94 5.00
N ARG A 157 3.80 -1.91 4.67
CA ARG A 157 4.92 -2.34 5.52
C ARG A 157 6.00 -1.26 5.73
N HIS A 158 5.97 -0.19 4.92
CA HIS A 158 6.89 0.96 4.98
C HIS A 158 6.27 2.19 5.63
N LEU A 159 5.11 2.07 6.25
CA LEU A 159 4.33 3.16 6.84
C LEU A 159 4.10 2.95 8.34
N GLU A 160 3.87 4.05 9.06
CA GLU A 160 3.12 4.07 10.32
C GLU A 160 1.65 3.80 9.96
N ILE A 161 1.29 2.51 9.95
CA ILE A 161 0.09 2.02 9.26
C ILE A 161 -1.20 2.58 9.85
N ILE A 162 -1.27 2.70 11.17
CA ILE A 162 -2.46 3.25 11.86
C ILE A 162 -2.69 4.70 11.42
N ARG A 163 -1.63 5.50 11.35
CA ARG A 163 -1.71 6.91 10.95
C ARG A 163 -2.12 7.04 9.48
N ALA A 164 -1.53 6.24 8.60
CA ALA A 164 -1.90 6.24 7.19
C ALA A 164 -3.35 5.78 6.97
N PHE A 165 -3.81 4.74 7.69
CA PHE A 165 -5.18 4.25 7.57
C PHE A 165 -6.22 5.24 8.10
N LYS A 166 -5.87 6.05 9.13
CA LYS A 166 -6.70 7.15 9.59
C LYS A 166 -6.90 8.22 8.53
N GLU A 167 -5.84 8.61 7.85
CA GLU A 167 -5.92 9.57 6.74
C GLU A 167 -6.73 9.01 5.56
N ILE A 168 -6.54 7.73 5.22
CA ILE A 168 -7.34 7.04 4.21
C ILE A 168 -8.83 7.03 4.61
N TYR A 169 -9.13 6.72 5.85
CA TYR A 169 -10.51 6.74 6.38
C TYR A 169 -11.11 8.14 6.30
N ARG A 170 -10.35 9.18 6.64
CA ARG A 170 -10.79 10.57 6.61
C ARG A 170 -11.22 11.00 5.22
N VAL A 171 -10.41 10.73 4.21
CA VAL A 171 -10.66 11.18 2.82
C VAL A 171 -11.71 10.36 2.08
N LEU A 172 -12.06 9.17 2.56
CA LEU A 172 -13.12 8.33 2.02
C LEU A 172 -14.51 8.90 2.34
N LYS A 173 -15.42 8.89 1.36
CA LYS A 173 -16.85 9.15 1.55
C LYS A 173 -17.47 8.13 2.50
N PRO A 174 -18.52 8.48 3.26
CA PRO A 174 -19.39 7.48 3.89
C PRO A 174 -19.89 6.46 2.85
N GLY A 175 -19.72 5.18 3.14
CA GLY A 175 -20.00 4.09 2.19
C GLY A 175 -18.88 3.80 1.19
N GLY A 176 -17.84 4.63 1.12
CA GLY A 176 -16.66 4.43 0.30
C GLY A 176 -15.82 3.21 0.75
N ILE A 177 -14.97 2.72 -0.12
CA ILE A 177 -14.17 1.50 0.13
C ILE A 177 -12.68 1.79 0.23
N PHE A 178 -12.02 1.09 1.14
CA PHE A 178 -10.57 1.00 1.18
C PHE A 178 -10.13 -0.38 0.70
N CYS A 179 -9.30 -0.40 -0.32
CA CYS A 179 -8.76 -1.59 -0.95
C CYS A 179 -7.25 -1.67 -0.68
N HIS A 180 -6.88 -2.56 0.21
CA HIS A 180 -5.49 -2.80 0.60
C HIS A 180 -4.98 -4.10 0.01
N ASN A 181 -3.78 -4.13 -0.55
CA ASN A 181 -3.11 -5.34 -1.03
C ASN A 181 -1.62 -5.29 -0.68
N ASP A 182 -1.14 -6.21 0.13
CA ASP A 182 0.28 -6.27 0.48
C ASP A 182 0.76 -7.69 0.78
N MET A 183 2.07 -7.83 0.82
CA MET A 183 2.75 -8.99 1.37
C MET A 183 2.67 -8.91 2.89
N LEU A 184 1.97 -9.88 3.48
CA LEU A 184 1.75 -9.96 4.91
C LEU A 184 2.63 -11.06 5.55
N ARG A 185 2.70 -11.06 6.87
CA ARG A 185 3.35 -12.13 7.61
C ARG A 185 2.46 -13.37 7.58
N PRO A 186 2.93 -14.52 7.07
CA PRO A 186 2.19 -15.77 7.19
C PRO A 186 1.94 -16.13 8.66
N ALA A 187 0.75 -16.64 8.97
CA ALA A 187 0.41 -17.08 10.33
C ALA A 187 1.22 -18.32 10.75
N SER A 188 1.57 -19.18 9.79
CA SER A 188 2.35 -20.41 10.02
C SER A 188 3.85 -20.18 9.88
N ARG A 189 4.62 -20.56 10.90
CA ARG A 189 6.09 -20.50 10.84
C ARG A 189 6.70 -21.44 9.79
N VAL A 190 5.99 -22.51 9.45
CA VAL A 190 6.42 -23.45 8.40
C VAL A 190 6.40 -22.77 7.02
N VAL A 191 5.51 -21.81 6.82
CA VAL A 191 5.44 -20.97 5.60
C VAL A 191 6.36 -19.75 5.73
N GLU A 192 6.40 -19.11 6.91
CA GLU A 192 7.15 -17.88 7.15
C GLU A 192 8.65 -18.06 6.87
N LEU A 193 9.28 -19.11 7.43
CA LEU A 193 10.74 -19.28 7.33
C LEU A 193 11.22 -19.46 5.88
N PRO A 194 10.68 -20.40 5.06
CA PRO A 194 11.07 -20.53 3.66
C PRO A 194 10.78 -19.25 2.86
N TYR A 195 9.67 -18.58 3.16
CA TYR A 195 9.32 -17.33 2.50
C TYR A 195 10.34 -16.21 2.77
N LEU A 196 10.77 -16.02 4.02
CA LEU A 196 11.78 -15.02 4.35
C LEU A 196 13.14 -15.31 3.69
N VAL A 197 13.52 -16.59 3.55
CA VAL A 197 14.72 -16.99 2.81
C VAL A 197 14.56 -16.66 1.33
N TYR A 198 13.43 -17.03 0.74
CA TYR A 198 13.09 -16.70 -0.64
C TYR A 198 13.12 -15.19 -0.90
N LEU A 199 12.50 -14.39 -0.02
CA LEU A 199 12.45 -12.95 -0.16
C LEU A 199 13.85 -12.31 -0.15
N ARG A 200 14.72 -12.75 0.76
CA ARG A 200 16.12 -12.29 0.78
C ARG A 200 16.86 -12.62 -0.50
N PHE A 201 16.70 -13.85 -0.98
CA PHE A 201 17.32 -14.29 -2.22
C PHE A 201 16.77 -13.50 -3.42
N SER A 202 15.46 -13.34 -3.54
CA SER A 202 14.83 -12.66 -4.68
C SER A 202 15.20 -11.17 -4.74
N VAL A 203 15.24 -10.47 -3.59
CA VAL A 203 15.68 -9.05 -3.53
C VAL A 203 17.16 -8.93 -3.91
N TRP A 204 18.02 -9.80 -3.36
CA TRP A 204 19.44 -9.81 -3.71
C TRP A 204 19.65 -10.10 -5.21
N PHE A 205 18.98 -11.11 -5.74
CA PHE A 205 19.09 -11.52 -7.15
C PHE A 205 18.61 -10.43 -8.10
N THR A 206 17.47 -9.79 -7.78
CA THR A 206 16.94 -8.65 -8.52
C THR A 206 17.94 -7.47 -8.52
N ALA A 207 18.47 -7.14 -7.35
CA ALA A 207 19.48 -6.07 -7.22
C ALA A 207 20.75 -6.36 -8.02
N MET A 208 21.14 -7.61 -8.14
CA MET A 208 22.28 -8.04 -8.97
C MET A 208 21.98 -7.90 -10.45
N ILE A 209 20.83 -8.38 -10.93
CA ILE A 209 20.46 -8.34 -12.36
C ILE A 209 20.33 -6.91 -12.88
N PHE A 210 19.69 -6.03 -12.12
CA PHE A 210 19.42 -4.67 -12.56
C PHE A 210 20.54 -3.67 -12.20
N GLY A 211 21.64 -4.14 -11.63
CA GLY A 211 22.77 -3.28 -11.28
C GLY A 211 22.41 -2.20 -10.24
N SER A 212 21.49 -2.53 -9.33
CA SER A 212 20.98 -1.59 -8.32
C SER A 212 22.09 -0.92 -7.52
N SER A 213 21.83 0.28 -7.02
CA SER A 213 22.75 1.05 -6.19
C SER A 213 23.17 0.29 -4.92
N THR A 214 24.21 0.78 -4.28
CA THR A 214 24.65 0.23 -2.98
C THR A 214 23.56 0.37 -1.93
N GLU A 215 22.76 1.44 -1.98
CA GLU A 215 21.65 1.68 -1.04
C GLU A 215 20.53 0.65 -1.24
N SER A 216 20.15 0.36 -2.49
CA SER A 216 19.17 -0.70 -2.80
C SER A 216 19.65 -2.08 -2.33
N LYS A 217 20.94 -2.38 -2.40
CA LYS A 217 21.52 -3.63 -1.87
C LYS A 217 21.44 -3.74 -0.35
N LYS A 218 21.55 -2.63 0.38
CA LYS A 218 21.38 -2.61 1.85
C LYS A 218 19.97 -3.01 2.29
N CYS A 219 18.96 -2.87 1.42
CA CYS A 219 17.58 -3.21 1.72
C CYS A 219 17.27 -4.71 1.78
N VAL A 220 18.19 -5.60 1.34
CA VAL A 220 17.95 -7.06 1.32
C VAL A 220 17.51 -7.59 2.69
N GLY A 221 18.21 -7.17 3.76
CA GLY A 221 17.87 -7.54 5.13
C GLY A 221 16.58 -6.86 5.64
N TYR A 222 16.37 -5.61 5.25
CA TYR A 222 15.23 -4.82 5.67
C TYR A 222 13.89 -5.43 5.21
N PHE A 223 13.73 -5.80 3.93
CA PHE A 223 12.45 -6.32 3.44
C PHE A 223 12.00 -7.59 4.20
N ALA A 224 12.91 -8.51 4.46
CA ALA A 224 12.60 -9.71 5.24
C ALA A 224 12.24 -9.37 6.69
N ASN A 225 12.97 -8.44 7.32
CA ASN A 225 12.67 -8.01 8.69
C ASN A 225 11.34 -7.23 8.76
N ALA A 226 11.04 -6.39 7.77
CA ALA A 226 9.77 -5.67 7.69
C ALA A 226 8.58 -6.64 7.65
N ILE A 227 8.64 -7.72 6.85
CA ILE A 227 7.61 -8.76 6.82
C ILE A 227 7.53 -9.51 8.15
N ARG A 228 8.66 -9.90 8.74
CA ARG A 228 8.69 -10.63 10.03
C ARG A 228 7.94 -9.90 11.15
N HIS A 229 8.03 -8.58 11.19
CA HIS A 229 7.37 -7.73 12.18
C HIS A 229 6.04 -7.17 11.68
N PHE A 230 5.62 -7.52 10.46
CA PHE A 230 4.37 -7.05 9.91
C PHE A 230 3.15 -7.85 10.44
N TYR A 231 1.98 -7.45 10.04
CA TYR A 231 0.72 -8.06 10.44
C TYR A 231 0.44 -9.33 9.63
N THR A 232 -0.23 -10.29 10.27
CA THR A 232 -0.91 -11.39 9.58
C THR A 232 -2.20 -10.89 8.94
N PRO A 233 -2.81 -11.61 7.99
CA PRO A 233 -4.10 -11.21 7.41
C PRO A 233 -5.19 -10.93 8.46
N CYS A 234 -5.29 -11.77 9.49
CA CYS A 234 -6.28 -11.59 10.56
C CYS A 234 -5.97 -10.37 11.45
N GLU A 235 -4.70 -10.17 11.83
CA GLU A 235 -4.30 -8.99 12.61
C GLU A 235 -4.58 -7.68 11.85
N LEU A 236 -4.38 -7.68 10.52
CA LEU A 236 -4.65 -6.52 9.69
C LEU A 236 -6.15 -6.24 9.58
N ALA A 237 -6.99 -7.28 9.47
CA ALA A 237 -8.44 -7.11 9.49
C ALA A 237 -8.91 -6.49 10.80
N VAL A 238 -8.43 -6.97 11.95
CA VAL A 238 -8.74 -6.39 13.28
C VAL A 238 -8.26 -4.93 13.37
N LEU A 239 -7.11 -4.62 12.79
CA LEU A 239 -6.60 -3.24 12.77
C LEU A 239 -7.49 -2.33 11.90
N LEU A 240 -7.97 -2.80 10.76
CA LEU A 240 -8.92 -2.06 9.92
C LEU A 240 -10.23 -1.80 10.67
N GLU A 241 -10.78 -2.80 11.37
CA GLU A 241 -11.96 -2.61 12.24
C GLU A 241 -11.70 -1.56 13.31
N GLY A 242 -10.54 -1.62 13.95
CA GLY A 242 -10.12 -0.65 14.96
C GLY A 242 -9.95 0.78 14.45
N VAL A 243 -9.68 0.97 13.17
CA VAL A 243 -9.67 2.30 12.51
C VAL A 243 -11.10 2.78 12.21
N GLY A 244 -12.10 1.92 12.26
CA GLY A 244 -13.51 2.25 12.01
C GLY A 244 -14.07 1.69 10.70
N PHE A 245 -13.30 0.90 9.96
CA PHE A 245 -13.81 0.21 8.78
C PHE A 245 -14.73 -0.95 9.18
N ALA A 246 -15.69 -1.27 8.32
CA ALA A 246 -16.61 -2.38 8.47
C ALA A 246 -16.65 -3.22 7.18
N SER A 247 -17.38 -4.34 7.22
CA SER A 247 -17.58 -5.24 6.06
C SER A 247 -16.25 -5.62 5.40
N ILE A 248 -15.32 -6.15 6.18
CA ILE A 248 -13.98 -6.48 5.71
C ILE A 248 -14.00 -7.83 4.99
N GLU A 249 -13.75 -7.79 3.70
CA GLU A 249 -13.54 -8.95 2.86
C GLU A 249 -12.04 -9.20 2.67
N SER A 250 -11.58 -10.42 2.90
CA SER A 250 -10.18 -10.80 2.73
C SER A 250 -10.03 -11.89 1.69
N CYS A 251 -9.14 -11.70 0.74
CA CYS A 251 -8.75 -12.73 -0.21
C CYS A 251 -7.27 -13.08 -0.03
N VAL A 252 -7.02 -14.31 0.38
CA VAL A 252 -5.70 -14.80 0.78
C VAL A 252 -5.08 -15.61 -0.35
N PHE A 253 -3.88 -15.22 -0.77
CA PHE A 253 -3.05 -15.96 -1.72
C PHE A 253 -1.80 -16.51 -1.04
N LEU A 254 -1.21 -17.53 -1.63
CA LEU A 254 0.07 -18.08 -1.18
C LEU A 254 0.14 -18.31 0.34
N THR A 255 -0.91 -18.92 0.89
CA THR A 255 -0.98 -19.26 2.33
C THR A 255 -0.78 -18.07 3.28
N GLY A 256 -1.25 -16.88 2.87
CA GLY A 256 -1.18 -15.65 3.68
C GLY A 256 0.00 -14.75 3.41
N VAL A 257 0.91 -15.12 2.49
CA VAL A 257 2.01 -14.25 2.09
C VAL A 257 1.52 -13.01 1.34
N LEU A 258 0.54 -13.18 0.48
CA LEU A 258 -0.11 -12.08 -0.23
C LEU A 258 -1.60 -12.11 0.11
N THR A 259 -2.13 -10.96 0.50
CA THR A 259 -3.55 -10.83 0.84
C THR A 259 -4.04 -9.45 0.44
N TYR A 260 -5.22 -9.39 -0.19
CA TYR A 260 -5.93 -8.14 -0.26
C TYR A 260 -7.14 -8.12 0.67
N HIS A 261 -7.43 -6.92 1.18
CA HIS A 261 -8.60 -6.61 1.97
C HIS A 261 -9.41 -5.53 1.26
N ILE A 262 -10.72 -5.70 1.21
CA ILE A 262 -11.66 -4.65 0.81
C ILE A 262 -12.53 -4.36 2.03
N SER A 263 -12.47 -3.14 2.51
CA SER A 263 -13.19 -2.69 3.70
C SER A 263 -14.01 -1.45 3.39
N ARG A 264 -15.07 -1.21 4.13
CA ARG A 264 -16.00 -0.12 3.85
C ARG A 264 -16.06 0.87 5.02
N LYS A 265 -16.01 2.16 4.70
CA LYS A 265 -16.37 3.21 5.66
C LYS A 265 -17.88 3.14 5.88
N PRO A 266 -18.39 3.00 7.12
CA PRO A 266 -19.83 2.97 7.39
C PRO A 266 -20.56 4.17 6.79
N LYS A 267 -21.81 3.97 6.38
CA LYS A 267 -22.74 5.07 6.10
C LYS A 267 -23.31 5.49 7.44
N ILE A 268 -22.97 6.68 7.87
CA ILE A 268 -23.55 7.26 9.09
C ILE A 268 -24.94 7.80 8.74
#